data_f480307757d5fdcfe20a5e1616e40388
#
_entry.id   f480307757d5fdcfe20a5e1616e40388
#
_cell.length_a   1.000
_cell.length_b   1.000
_cell.length_c   1.000
_cell.angle_alpha   90.00
_cell.angle_beta   90.00
_cell.angle_gamma   90.00
#
_symmetry.space_group_name_H-M   'P 1'
#
loop_
_entity.id
_entity.type
_entity.pdbx_description
1 polymer ?
#
loop_
_entity_poly.entity_id
_entity_poly.type
_entity_poly.pdbx_seq_one_letter_code
_entity_poly.pdbx_strand_id
1 'polypeptide(L)'
;MEDKTTSTRRQAAVQFLQMVVAGDIEEAYRKCVDMKGKHHNFYFPAGFLALQKAMIENHDQFPNKQLFVKNVLEDGDLVAVHSRLILNKEENDMAVLHLFRFEANRIVEMWDIGNTIAADSPNTDGAF
;
A
#
# COMPACT_ATOMS: atom_id res chain seq x y z
N MET A 1 23.76 3.06 -16.77
CA MET A 1 23.51 4.31 -16.02
C MET A 1 22.13 4.27 -15.43
N GLU A 2 22.02 4.64 -14.19
CA GLU A 2 20.74 4.66 -13.52
C GLU A 2 19.80 5.70 -14.14
N ASP A 3 18.53 5.34 -14.24
CA ASP A 3 17.51 6.26 -14.72
C ASP A 3 17.25 7.33 -13.66
N LYS A 4 17.65 8.54 -13.94
CA LYS A 4 17.51 9.66 -13.01
C LYS A 4 16.10 10.20 -12.92
N THR A 5 15.20 9.79 -13.84
CA THR A 5 13.80 10.19 -13.78
C THR A 5 13.01 9.32 -12.82
N THR A 6 13.54 8.14 -12.45
CA THR A 6 12.89 7.25 -11.50
C THR A 6 13.27 7.63 -10.09
N SER A 7 12.30 8.10 -9.34
CA SER A 7 12.48 8.50 -7.95
C SER A 7 12.71 7.28 -7.06
N THR A 8 13.68 7.35 -6.16
CA THR A 8 13.88 6.32 -5.15
C THR A 8 12.68 6.19 -4.21
N ARG A 9 11.97 7.29 -3.96
CA ARG A 9 10.74 7.31 -3.14
C ARG A 9 9.63 6.55 -3.81
N ARG A 10 9.43 6.74 -5.12
CA ARG A 10 8.42 6.01 -5.89
C ARG A 10 8.70 4.52 -5.88
N GLN A 11 9.95 4.14 -6.10
CA GLN A 11 10.38 2.74 -6.06
C GLN A 11 10.16 2.15 -4.67
N ALA A 12 10.53 2.87 -3.63
CA ALA A 12 10.39 2.41 -2.25
C ALA A 12 8.91 2.21 -1.88
N ALA A 13 8.03 3.14 -2.29
CA ALA A 13 6.60 3.02 -2.02
C ALA A 13 6.02 1.77 -2.67
N VAL A 14 6.30 1.55 -3.95
CA VAL A 14 5.82 0.37 -4.68
C VAL A 14 6.41 -0.90 -4.08
N GLN A 15 7.71 -0.91 -3.81
CA GLN A 15 8.38 -2.07 -3.23
C GLN A 15 7.78 -2.44 -1.87
N PHE A 16 7.53 -1.44 -1.02
CA PHE A 16 6.90 -1.67 0.27
C PHE A 16 5.57 -2.40 0.11
N LEU A 17 4.70 -1.90 -0.76
CA LEU A 17 3.39 -2.51 -0.98
C LEU A 17 3.49 -3.93 -1.55
N GLN A 18 4.39 -4.15 -2.51
CA GLN A 18 4.57 -5.48 -3.11
C GLN A 18 5.10 -6.48 -2.07
N MET A 19 6.02 -6.07 -1.22
CA MET A 19 6.54 -6.93 -0.16
C MET A 19 5.47 -7.28 0.87
N VAL A 20 4.64 -6.31 1.26
CA VAL A 20 3.54 -6.55 2.21
C VAL A 20 2.55 -7.56 1.62
N VAL A 21 2.18 -7.38 0.37
CA VAL A 21 1.25 -8.29 -0.32
C VAL A 21 1.83 -9.70 -0.47
N ALA A 22 3.14 -9.80 -0.69
CA ALA A 22 3.83 -11.08 -0.80
C ALA A 22 4.02 -11.80 0.55
N GLY A 23 3.76 -11.12 1.66
CA GLY A 23 3.93 -11.70 2.99
C GLY A 23 5.27 -11.40 3.65
N ASP A 24 6.15 -10.65 2.98
CA ASP A 24 7.44 -10.23 3.52
C ASP A 24 7.28 -8.97 4.38
N ILE A 25 6.39 -9.03 5.35
CA ILE A 25 5.87 -7.85 6.03
C ILE A 25 6.90 -7.27 7.00
N GLU A 26 7.51 -8.10 7.83
CA GLU A 26 8.52 -7.63 8.79
C GLU A 26 9.70 -7.00 8.06
N GLU A 27 10.14 -7.62 6.98
CA GLU A 27 11.24 -7.10 6.16
C GLU A 27 10.85 -5.79 5.47
N ALA A 28 9.62 -5.70 4.97
CA ALA A 28 9.12 -4.48 4.34
C ALA A 28 9.16 -3.30 5.30
N TYR A 29 8.68 -3.49 6.51
CA TYR A 29 8.66 -2.44 7.54
C TYR A 29 10.07 -2.09 7.98
N ARG A 30 10.93 -3.09 8.20
CA ARG A 30 12.32 -2.86 8.59
C ARG A 30 13.08 -2.04 7.54
N LYS A 31 12.86 -2.35 6.27
CA LYS A 31 13.59 -1.75 5.15
C LYS A 31 13.07 -0.36 4.78
N CYS A 32 11.75 -0.17 4.80
CA CYS A 32 11.11 0.99 4.18
C CYS A 32 10.52 1.99 5.17
N VAL A 33 10.26 1.60 6.40
CA VAL A 33 9.46 2.40 7.34
C VAL A 33 10.30 2.85 8.52
N ASP A 34 10.12 4.11 8.92
CA ASP A 34 10.58 4.59 10.22
C ASP A 34 9.49 4.25 11.24
N MET A 35 9.79 3.33 12.14
CA MET A 35 8.81 2.80 13.10
C MET A 35 8.35 3.85 14.13
N LYS A 36 9.00 5.00 14.19
CA LYS A 36 8.57 6.14 15.01
C LYS A 36 7.51 6.99 14.32
N GLY A 37 7.23 6.73 13.05
CA GLY A 37 6.23 7.45 12.28
C GLY A 37 4.81 7.05 12.65
N LYS A 38 3.86 7.44 11.80
CA LYS A 38 2.44 7.23 12.09
C LYS A 38 1.67 6.84 10.84
N HIS A 39 0.56 6.12 11.04
CA HIS A 39 -0.38 5.80 9.98
C HIS A 39 -1.78 6.31 10.32
N HIS A 40 -2.58 6.47 9.29
CA HIS A 40 -3.95 6.96 9.41
C HIS A 40 -5.00 5.94 8.95
N ASN A 41 -4.68 4.66 9.05
CA ASN A 41 -5.65 3.61 8.83
C ASN A 41 -6.54 3.50 10.07
N PHE A 42 -7.75 4.05 10.00
CA PHE A 42 -8.61 4.19 11.17
C PHE A 42 -9.27 2.89 11.64
N TYR A 43 -9.02 1.79 10.96
CA TYR A 43 -9.48 0.47 11.42
C TYR A 43 -8.55 -0.13 12.49
N PHE A 44 -7.34 0.42 12.67
CA PHE A 44 -6.33 -0.16 13.55
C PHE A 44 -5.78 0.86 14.55
N PRO A 45 -5.24 0.39 15.70
CA PRO A 45 -4.61 1.30 16.65
C PRO A 45 -3.45 2.07 16.04
N ALA A 46 -3.10 3.19 16.66
CA ALA A 46 -2.01 4.04 16.21
C ALA A 46 -0.66 3.32 16.25
N GLY A 47 0.24 3.78 15.39
CA GLY A 47 1.62 3.31 15.33
C GLY A 47 1.86 2.22 14.29
N PHE A 48 3.05 2.23 13.71
CA PHE A 48 3.40 1.26 12.67
C PHE A 48 3.54 -0.17 13.20
N LEU A 49 3.84 -0.34 14.49
CA LEU A 49 3.92 -1.69 15.04
C LEU A 49 2.54 -2.37 15.03
N ALA A 50 1.49 -1.62 15.39
CA ALA A 50 0.12 -2.14 15.34
C ALA A 50 -0.30 -2.44 13.90
N LEU A 51 0.04 -1.56 12.96
CA LEU A 51 -0.30 -1.78 11.55
C LEU A 51 0.45 -2.98 10.98
N GLN A 52 1.74 -3.12 11.30
CA GLN A 52 2.53 -4.27 10.89
C GLN A 52 1.89 -5.59 11.35
N LYS A 53 1.50 -5.64 12.60
CA LYS A 53 0.83 -6.82 13.17
C LYS A 53 -0.47 -7.11 12.45
N ALA A 54 -1.26 -6.08 12.16
CA ALA A 54 -2.51 -6.22 11.41
C ALA A 54 -2.26 -6.77 9.99
N MET A 55 -1.18 -6.33 9.33
CA MET A 55 -0.85 -6.82 8.00
C MET A 55 -0.42 -8.30 8.02
N ILE A 56 0.29 -8.72 9.05
CA ILE A 56 0.65 -10.13 9.23
C ILE A 56 -0.61 -10.99 9.38
N GLU A 57 -1.55 -10.55 10.20
CA GLU A 57 -2.83 -11.24 10.39
C GLU A 57 -3.65 -11.27 9.09
N ASN A 58 -3.67 -10.17 8.36
CA ASN A 58 -4.36 -10.09 7.07
C ASN A 58 -3.73 -11.04 6.04
N HIS A 59 -2.41 -11.16 6.03
CA HIS A 59 -1.74 -12.10 5.13
C HIS A 59 -2.10 -13.55 5.46
N ASP A 60 -2.21 -13.89 6.74
CA ASP A 60 -2.63 -15.23 7.14
C ASP A 60 -4.06 -15.54 6.65
N GLN A 61 -4.93 -14.53 6.66
CA GLN A 61 -6.31 -14.67 6.18
C GLN A 61 -6.39 -14.70 4.65
N PHE A 62 -5.58 -13.89 3.97
CA PHE A 62 -5.59 -13.77 2.51
C PHE A 62 -4.18 -13.99 1.94
N PRO A 63 -3.65 -15.23 1.99
CA PRO A 63 -2.25 -15.49 1.63
C PRO A 63 -1.95 -15.34 0.15
N ASN A 64 -2.97 -15.35 -0.70
CA ASN A 64 -2.82 -15.28 -2.16
C ASN A 64 -3.28 -13.96 -2.75
N LYS A 65 -3.41 -12.92 -1.93
CA LYS A 65 -3.83 -11.62 -2.44
C LYS A 65 -2.82 -11.06 -3.43
N GLN A 66 -3.33 -10.25 -4.35
CA GLN A 66 -2.53 -9.66 -5.43
C GLN A 66 -2.77 -8.15 -5.47
N LEU A 67 -1.73 -7.41 -5.80
CA LEU A 67 -1.80 -5.97 -5.96
C LEU A 67 -1.33 -5.59 -7.36
N PHE A 68 -2.19 -4.86 -8.08
CA PHE A 68 -1.87 -4.36 -9.41
C PHE A 68 -1.79 -2.83 -9.34
N VAL A 69 -0.57 -2.30 -9.41
CA VAL A 69 -0.33 -0.86 -9.37
C VAL A 69 -0.79 -0.25 -10.68
N LYS A 70 -1.65 0.76 -10.61
CA LYS A 70 -2.21 1.45 -11.77
C LYS A 70 -1.54 2.80 -12.02
N ASN A 71 -1.30 3.57 -10.97
CA ASN A 71 -0.69 4.90 -11.07
C ASN A 71 0.20 5.15 -9.88
N VAL A 72 1.31 5.84 -10.13
CA VAL A 72 2.22 6.32 -9.07
C VAL A 72 2.48 7.79 -9.32
N LEU A 73 2.17 8.62 -8.34
CA LEU A 73 2.34 10.07 -8.42
C LEU A 73 3.26 10.52 -7.29
N GLU A 74 4.14 11.45 -7.59
CA GLU A 74 5.05 12.00 -6.60
C GLU A 74 4.96 13.52 -6.59
N ASP A 75 4.89 14.10 -5.40
CA ASP A 75 4.94 15.55 -5.19
C ASP A 75 5.76 15.83 -3.93
N GLY A 76 7.00 16.30 -4.14
CA GLY A 76 7.93 16.53 -3.04
C GLY A 76 8.22 15.25 -2.27
N ASP A 77 7.91 15.26 -0.96
CA ASP A 77 8.11 14.10 -0.08
C ASP A 77 6.92 13.14 -0.03
N LEU A 78 5.89 13.38 -0.84
CA LEU A 78 4.68 12.57 -0.89
C LEU A 78 4.67 11.69 -2.13
N VAL A 79 4.27 10.43 -1.96
CA VAL A 79 4.05 9.50 -3.06
C VAL A 79 2.68 8.86 -2.89
N ALA A 80 1.86 8.93 -3.94
CA ALA A 80 0.56 8.27 -4.00
C ALA A 80 0.64 7.07 -4.93
N VAL A 81 0.16 5.92 -4.48
CA VAL A 81 0.10 4.69 -5.27
C VAL A 81 -1.36 4.25 -5.36
N HIS A 82 -1.89 4.26 -6.57
CA HIS A 82 -3.24 3.85 -6.89
C HIS A 82 -3.21 2.43 -7.44
N SER A 83 -3.98 1.51 -6.84
CA SER A 83 -3.86 0.09 -7.16
C SER A 83 -5.21 -0.62 -7.09
N ARG A 84 -5.25 -1.76 -7.76
CA ARG A 84 -6.30 -2.77 -7.60
C ARG A 84 -5.80 -3.84 -6.66
N LEU A 85 -6.57 -4.13 -5.61
CA LEU A 85 -6.26 -5.20 -4.66
C LEU A 85 -7.27 -6.32 -4.84
N ILE A 86 -6.76 -7.53 -5.07
CA ILE A 86 -7.56 -8.75 -5.15
C ILE A 86 -7.24 -9.59 -3.92
N LEU A 87 -8.21 -9.77 -3.04
CA LEU A 87 -8.00 -10.54 -1.81
C LEU A 87 -8.02 -12.04 -2.10
N ASN A 88 -9.04 -12.51 -2.81
CA ASN A 88 -9.22 -13.90 -3.25
C ASN A 88 -10.30 -13.96 -4.32
N LYS A 89 -10.74 -15.17 -4.69
CA LYS A 89 -11.75 -15.34 -5.74
C LYS A 89 -13.18 -15.06 -5.26
N GLU A 90 -13.42 -15.16 -3.95
CA GLU A 90 -14.75 -15.00 -3.37
C GLU A 90 -15.09 -13.56 -3.03
N GLU A 91 -14.09 -12.79 -2.61
CA GLU A 91 -14.27 -11.40 -2.22
C GLU A 91 -14.25 -10.48 -3.44
N ASN A 92 -15.00 -9.38 -3.36
CA ASN A 92 -14.91 -8.34 -4.38
C ASN A 92 -13.54 -7.67 -4.33
N ASP A 93 -13.06 -7.26 -5.50
CA ASP A 93 -11.82 -6.49 -5.59
C ASP A 93 -11.98 -5.12 -4.94
N MET A 94 -10.85 -4.51 -4.62
CA MET A 94 -10.82 -3.18 -4.01
C MET A 94 -10.03 -2.20 -4.87
N ALA A 95 -10.52 -0.97 -4.93
CA ALA A 95 -9.75 0.16 -5.44
C ALA A 95 -9.10 0.83 -4.23
N VAL A 96 -7.77 0.89 -4.22
CA VAL A 96 -7.03 1.39 -3.06
C VAL A 96 -6.07 2.50 -3.47
N LEU A 97 -5.92 3.47 -2.56
CA LEU A 97 -4.94 4.53 -2.68
C LEU A 97 -4.11 4.55 -1.39
N HIS A 98 -2.81 4.37 -1.55
CA HIS A 98 -1.86 4.53 -0.46
C HIS A 98 -1.09 5.82 -0.68
N LEU A 99 -1.06 6.68 0.33
CA LEU A 99 -0.28 7.90 0.31
C LEU A 99 0.81 7.79 1.36
N PHE A 100 2.04 8.04 0.96
CA PHE A 100 3.22 7.93 1.84
C PHE A 100 3.94 9.26 1.90
N ARG A 101 4.34 9.66 3.10
CA ARG A 101 5.27 10.78 3.28
C ARG A 101 6.62 10.23 3.71
N PHE A 102 7.67 10.71 3.08
CA PHE A 102 9.04 10.25 3.28
C PHE A 102 9.90 11.29 4.00
N GLU A 103 10.80 10.81 4.84
CA GLU A 103 11.93 11.58 5.37
C GLU A 103 13.15 10.67 5.34
N ALA A 104 14.28 11.19 4.85
CA ALA A 104 15.53 10.42 4.74
C ALA A 104 15.31 9.06 4.09
N ASN A 105 14.54 9.01 3.02
CA ASN A 105 14.23 7.81 2.23
C ASN A 105 13.44 6.73 2.98
N ARG A 106 12.82 7.07 4.11
CA ARG A 106 11.95 6.18 4.85
C ARG A 106 10.55 6.73 4.95
N ILE A 107 9.57 5.84 4.98
CA ILE A 107 8.16 6.19 5.18
C ILE A 107 7.97 6.59 6.64
N VAL A 108 7.54 7.83 6.86
CA VAL A 108 7.27 8.35 8.20
C VAL A 108 5.78 8.58 8.46
N GLU A 109 4.99 8.60 7.39
CA GLU A 109 3.54 8.78 7.52
C GLU A 109 2.84 8.08 6.36
N MET A 110 1.72 7.42 6.66
CA MET A 110 0.97 6.66 5.65
C MET A 110 -0.53 6.83 5.85
N TRP A 111 -1.22 7.00 4.72
CA TRP A 111 -2.68 6.99 4.63
C TRP A 111 -3.10 5.85 3.73
N ASP A 112 -4.11 5.10 4.13
CA ASP A 112 -4.71 4.07 3.29
C ASP A 112 -6.18 4.41 3.08
N ILE A 113 -6.59 4.49 1.82
CA ILE A 113 -7.95 4.81 1.43
C ILE A 113 -8.40 3.73 0.44
N GLY A 114 -9.56 3.12 0.67
CA GLY A 114 -10.00 2.08 -0.21
C GLY A 114 -11.50 1.92 -0.25
N ASN A 115 -11.97 1.43 -1.39
CA ASN A 115 -13.36 1.08 -1.60
C ASN A 115 -13.46 -0.32 -2.18
N THR A 116 -14.39 -1.10 -1.68
CA THR A 116 -14.77 -2.37 -2.30
C THR A 116 -15.53 -2.07 -3.60
N ILE A 117 -15.14 -2.74 -4.68
CA ILE A 117 -15.79 -2.54 -5.98
C ILE A 117 -17.03 -3.41 -6.02
N ALA A 118 -18.20 -2.79 -6.14
CA ALA A 118 -19.46 -3.53 -6.22
C ALA A 118 -19.54 -4.31 -7.54
N ALA A 119 -19.91 -5.59 -7.47
CA ALA A 119 -20.04 -6.43 -8.66
C ALA A 119 -21.13 -5.94 -9.61
N ASP A 120 -22.14 -5.27 -9.08
CA ASP A 120 -23.29 -4.76 -9.83
C ASP A 120 -23.20 -3.25 -10.09
N SER A 121 -22.00 -2.70 -10.14
CA SER A 121 -21.82 -1.28 -10.41
C SER A 121 -22.46 -0.88 -11.74
N PRO A 122 -23.23 0.23 -11.75
CA PRO A 122 -23.80 0.75 -13.00
C PRO A 122 -22.79 1.42 -13.93
N ASN A 123 -21.57 1.65 -13.44
CA ASN A 123 -20.54 2.32 -14.23
C ASN A 123 -19.84 1.33 -15.14
N THR A 124 -20.13 1.41 -16.45
CA THR A 124 -19.58 0.52 -17.45
C THR A 124 -18.12 0.82 -17.81
N ASP A 125 -17.57 1.95 -17.35
CA ASP A 125 -16.14 2.26 -17.55
C ASP A 125 -15.25 1.49 -16.58
N GLY A 126 -15.83 0.86 -15.57
CA GLY A 126 -15.10 0.12 -14.56
C GLY A 126 -14.54 1.02 -13.47
N ALA A 127 -13.75 0.41 -12.57
CA ALA A 127 -13.18 1.11 -11.40
C ALA A 127 -11.79 1.70 -11.65
N PHE A 128 -11.19 1.40 -12.81
CA PHE A 128 -9.80 1.80 -13.10
C PHE A 128 -9.61 2.37 -14.49
#